data_1edd81d0c910efb0b76a51b94d388357
#
_entry.id   1edd81d0c910efb0b76a51b94d388357
#
_cell.length_a   1.000
_cell.length_b   1.000
_cell.length_c   1.000
_cell.angle_alpha   90.00
_cell.angle_beta   90.00
_cell.angle_gamma   90.00
#
_symmetry.space_group_name_H-M   'P 1'
#
loop_
_entity.id
_entity.type
_entity.pdbx_description
1 polymer ?
#
loop_
_entity_poly.entity_id
_entity_poly.type
_entity_poly.pdbx_seq_one_letter_code
_entity_poly.pdbx_strand_id
1 'polypeptide(L)'
;MVNTXSVDYLTHANTMAXYNQWMNQKLYXASAXLSDEQRKXDQRAFFKSIHGTLNHLILADRIWMGRFTGKPYVVPSLGYMLTDSFEELRQAREAEDQRIIDWAGSLDRETVESELHFTPMTNPQPRTLPMWLALTHFFNHQTHHRGQLTTLLFQLGIDPGVTDLPFMPGLS
;
A
#
# COMPACT_ATOMS: atom_id res chain seq x y z
N MET A 1 -36.18 6.01 -9.36
CA MET A 1 -35.09 5.75 -10.31
C MET A 1 -33.78 5.95 -9.56
N VAL A 2 -33.02 4.87 -9.40
CA VAL A 2 -31.70 4.97 -8.78
C VAL A 2 -30.80 5.72 -9.78
N ASN A 3 -30.33 6.88 -9.36
CA ASN A 3 -29.40 7.65 -10.19
C ASN A 3 -28.06 6.92 -10.20
N THR A 4 -27.85 6.14 -11.23
CA THR A 4 -26.60 5.41 -11.35
C THR A 4 -25.52 6.34 -11.91
N UNK A 5 -25.08 7.24 -11.16
CA UNK A 5 -24.12 7.94 -11.51
C UNK A 5 -23.11 7.07 -11.87
N SER A 6 -22.59 7.32 -12.90
CA SER A 6 -21.44 6.54 -13.35
C SER A 6 -20.27 6.75 -12.41
N VAL A 7 -19.94 5.75 -11.66
CA VAL A 7 -18.73 5.79 -10.84
C VAL A 7 -17.52 5.78 -11.77
N ASP A 8 -16.72 6.81 -11.70
CA ASP A 8 -15.51 6.90 -12.53
C ASP A 8 -14.29 6.39 -11.74
N TYR A 9 -13.16 6.27 -12.44
CA TYR A 9 -11.93 5.77 -11.86
C TYR A 9 -11.37 6.71 -10.78
N LEU A 10 -11.70 8.01 -10.84
CA LEU A 10 -11.26 8.98 -9.84
C LEU A 10 -11.90 8.67 -8.48
N THR A 11 -13.22 8.39 -8.49
CA THR A 11 -13.94 7.96 -7.29
C THR A 11 -13.33 6.68 -6.73
N HIS A 12 -13.04 5.71 -7.60
CA HIS A 12 -12.41 4.45 -7.19
C HIS A 12 -11.06 4.71 -6.53
N ALA A 13 -10.18 5.50 -7.16
CA ALA A 13 -8.83 5.76 -6.65
C ALA A 13 -8.89 6.45 -5.27
N ASN A 14 -9.78 7.42 -5.11
CA ASN A 14 -9.96 8.13 -3.83
C ASN A 14 -10.45 7.17 -2.74
N THR A 15 -11.42 6.31 -3.08
CA THR A 15 -11.94 5.31 -2.13
C THR A 15 -10.83 4.35 -1.70
N MET A 16 -10.05 3.86 -2.64
CA MET A 16 -8.97 2.90 -2.34
C MET A 16 -7.84 3.56 -1.54
N ALA A 17 -7.59 4.83 -1.76
CA ALA A 17 -6.63 5.56 -0.93
C ALA A 17 -7.11 5.70 0.52
N UNK A 18 -8.26 5.86 0.77
CA UNK A 18 -8.79 5.94 1.94
C UNK A 18 -8.85 4.74 2.63
N TYR A 19 -9.22 3.60 1.86
CA TYR A 19 -9.20 2.22 2.37
C TYR A 19 -7.78 1.79 2.78
N ASN A 20 -6.80 2.08 1.97
CA ASN A 20 -5.40 1.78 2.27
C ASN A 20 -4.98 2.38 3.63
N GLN A 21 -5.28 3.64 3.86
CA GLN A 21 -4.95 4.29 5.14
C GLN A 21 -5.66 3.60 6.31
N TRP A 22 -6.96 3.37 6.20
CA TRP A 22 -7.75 2.71 7.25
C TRP A 22 -7.17 1.34 7.59
N MET A 23 -6.87 0.54 6.58
CA MET A 23 -6.30 -0.79 6.78
C MET A 23 -4.91 -0.72 7.42
N ASN A 24 -4.06 0.19 6.96
CA ASN A 24 -2.71 0.34 7.52
C ASN A 24 -2.77 0.74 9.00
N GLN A 25 -3.66 1.65 9.35
CA GLN A 25 -3.87 2.04 10.75
C GLN A 25 -4.24 0.83 11.61
N LYS A 26 -5.17 -0.01 11.12
CA LYS A 26 -5.59 -1.23 11.83
C LYS A 26 -4.42 -2.20 11.98
N LEU A 27 -3.66 -2.41 10.93
CA LEU A 27 -2.56 -3.38 10.96
C LEU A 27 -1.40 -2.91 11.85
N TYR A 28 -1.13 -1.63 11.88
CA TYR A 28 -0.16 -1.09 12.82
C TYR A 28 -0.68 -1.14 14.26
N UNK A 29 -1.86 -0.99 14.44
CA UNK A 29 -2.43 -1.09 15.61
C UNK A 29 -2.38 -2.38 16.13
N ALA A 30 -2.67 -3.42 15.29
CA ALA A 30 -2.54 -4.85 15.67
C ALA A 30 -1.09 -5.26 15.93
N SER A 31 -0.18 -4.85 15.06
CA SER A 31 1.25 -5.18 15.17
C SER A 31 1.88 -4.58 16.44
N ALA A 32 1.37 -3.49 16.95
CA ALA A 32 1.88 -2.87 18.17
C ALA A 32 1.65 -3.73 19.40
N UNK A 33 0.83 -4.59 19.24
CA UNK A 33 0.56 -5.42 20.15
C UNK A 33 1.50 -6.38 20.38
N LEU A 34 2.45 -6.64 19.53
CA LEU A 34 3.53 -7.66 19.58
C LEU A 34 4.83 -7.04 20.12
N SER A 35 5.68 -7.87 20.65
CA SER A 35 7.04 -7.42 21.00
C SER A 35 7.85 -7.21 19.73
N ASP A 36 8.95 -6.47 19.81
CA ASP A 36 9.85 -6.27 18.69
C ASP A 36 10.40 -7.60 18.18
N GLU A 37 10.71 -8.51 19.09
CA GLU A 37 11.17 -9.85 18.75
C GLU A 37 10.09 -10.60 17.93
N GLN A 38 8.83 -10.53 18.36
CA GLN A 38 7.73 -11.21 17.67
C GLN A 38 7.51 -10.61 16.27
N ARG A 39 7.59 -9.30 16.15
CA ARG A 39 7.44 -8.63 14.85
C ARG A 39 8.53 -9.03 13.86
N LYS A 40 9.71 -9.36 14.35
CA LYS A 40 10.90 -9.68 13.51
C LYS A 40 11.16 -11.17 13.32
N UNK A 41 10.52 -12.03 14.03
CA UNK A 41 10.62 -13.31 13.92
C UNK A 41 10.22 -13.71 12.62
N ASP A 42 11.07 -14.65 12.01
CA ASP A 42 10.86 -15.27 10.71
C ASP A 42 9.68 -16.25 10.77
N GLN A 43 8.61 -15.95 10.11
CA GLN A 43 7.42 -16.78 10.03
C GLN A 43 7.34 -17.54 8.72
N ARG A 44 8.46 -17.67 8.00
CA ARG A 44 8.56 -18.37 6.71
C ARG A 44 7.66 -17.74 5.62
N ALA A 45 7.37 -16.46 5.75
CA ALA A 45 6.64 -15.70 4.74
C ALA A 45 7.62 -15.14 3.70
N PHE A 46 7.10 -14.64 2.58
CA PHE A 46 7.94 -14.12 1.50
C PHE A 46 8.90 -13.05 2.00
N PHE A 47 8.42 -12.11 2.83
CA PHE A 47 9.25 -11.08 3.44
C PHE A 47 9.64 -11.45 4.88
N LYS A 48 9.57 -12.74 5.18
CA LYS A 48 10.00 -13.40 6.43
C LYS A 48 9.12 -13.05 7.62
N SER A 49 8.96 -11.78 7.95
CA SER A 49 8.38 -11.34 9.23
C SER A 49 7.29 -10.30 9.02
N ILE A 50 6.57 -10.00 10.10
CA ILE A 50 5.62 -8.89 10.13
C ILE A 50 6.35 -7.58 9.79
N HIS A 51 7.47 -7.31 10.46
CA HIS A 51 8.26 -6.10 10.21
C HIS A 51 8.71 -6.03 8.74
N GLY A 52 9.20 -7.15 8.20
CA GLY A 52 9.63 -7.21 6.80
C GLY A 52 8.50 -6.95 5.82
N THR A 53 7.29 -7.45 6.11
CA THR A 53 6.13 -7.23 5.24
C THR A 53 5.65 -5.78 5.32
N LEU A 54 5.59 -5.20 6.52
CA LEU A 54 5.26 -3.78 6.70
C LEU A 54 6.26 -2.89 5.95
N ASN A 55 7.55 -3.22 6.07
CA ASN A 55 8.62 -2.51 5.37
C ASN A 55 8.43 -2.58 3.85
N HIS A 56 8.15 -3.78 3.32
CA HIS A 56 7.96 -3.97 1.88
C HIS A 56 6.80 -3.13 1.35
N LEU A 57 5.69 -3.05 2.10
CA LEU A 57 4.53 -2.26 1.69
C LEU A 57 4.90 -0.78 1.50
N ILE A 58 5.64 -0.20 2.45
CA ILE A 58 6.07 1.20 2.31
C ILE A 58 7.05 1.36 1.16
N LEU A 59 8.01 0.45 1.06
CA LEU A 59 9.03 0.51 0.01
C LEU A 59 8.39 0.49 -1.37
N ALA A 60 7.47 -0.45 -1.59
CA ALA A 60 6.77 -0.59 -2.87
C ALA A 60 5.90 0.64 -3.17
N ASP A 61 5.17 1.14 -2.15
CA ASP A 61 4.35 2.33 -2.32
C ASP A 61 5.21 3.54 -2.73
N ARG A 62 6.36 3.73 -2.09
CA ARG A 62 7.27 4.84 -2.45
C ARG A 62 7.81 4.70 -3.87
N ILE A 63 8.13 3.47 -4.29
CA ILE A 63 8.61 3.22 -5.65
C ILE A 63 7.52 3.59 -6.66
N TRP A 64 6.29 3.12 -6.44
CA TRP A 64 5.19 3.41 -7.36
C TRP A 64 4.80 4.89 -7.34
N MET A 65 4.71 5.49 -6.16
CA MET A 65 4.44 6.93 -6.04
C MET A 65 5.50 7.77 -6.75
N GLY A 66 6.75 7.32 -6.68
CA GLY A 66 7.83 7.97 -7.42
C GLY A 66 7.62 7.93 -8.93
N ARG A 67 7.14 6.77 -9.43
CA ARG A 67 6.80 6.61 -10.86
C ARG A 67 5.63 7.52 -11.23
N PHE A 68 4.57 7.50 -10.43
CA PHE A 68 3.36 8.29 -10.70
C PHE A 68 3.63 9.80 -10.70
N THR A 69 4.54 10.26 -9.86
CA THR A 69 4.79 11.70 -9.69
C THR A 69 6.01 12.19 -10.47
N GLY A 70 6.66 11.31 -11.23
CA GLY A 70 7.85 11.67 -12.00
C GLY A 70 9.08 11.96 -11.15
N LYS A 71 9.10 11.47 -9.90
CA LYS A 71 10.24 11.65 -8.97
C LYS A 71 10.68 10.26 -8.48
N PRO A 72 11.45 9.52 -9.30
CA PRO A 72 11.79 8.13 -8.98
C PRO A 72 12.39 7.96 -7.59
N TYR A 73 11.87 6.99 -6.85
CA TYR A 73 12.39 6.61 -5.56
C TYR A 73 13.32 5.41 -5.76
N VAL A 74 14.61 5.64 -5.56
CA VAL A 74 15.64 4.64 -5.85
C VAL A 74 16.15 4.02 -4.56
N VAL A 75 16.17 2.68 -4.52
CA VAL A 75 16.72 1.91 -3.39
C VAL A 75 17.62 0.81 -3.95
N PRO A 76 18.55 0.28 -3.13
CA PRO A 76 19.49 -0.74 -3.62
C PRO A 76 18.82 -2.04 -4.08
N SER A 77 17.68 -2.42 -3.49
CA SER A 77 17.00 -3.66 -3.82
C SER A 77 15.57 -3.61 -3.29
N LEU A 78 14.72 -4.53 -3.77
CA LEU A 78 13.34 -4.66 -3.27
C LEU A 78 13.28 -5.21 -1.83
N GLY A 79 14.37 -5.76 -1.34
CA GLY A 79 14.49 -6.22 0.05
C GLY A 79 15.13 -5.20 0.98
N TYR A 80 15.35 -3.98 0.50
CA TYR A 80 15.99 -2.94 1.31
C TYR A 80 15.16 -2.65 2.56
N MET A 81 15.83 -2.64 3.73
CA MET A 81 15.17 -2.36 5.00
C MET A 81 15.29 -0.86 5.29
N LEU A 82 14.14 -0.18 5.30
CA LEU A 82 14.08 1.27 5.55
C LEU A 82 14.55 1.63 6.95
N THR A 83 14.13 0.83 7.94
CA THR A 83 14.49 1.05 9.33
C THR A 83 14.19 -0.21 10.14
N ASP A 84 14.97 -0.45 11.18
CA ASP A 84 14.71 -1.51 12.17
C ASP A 84 13.72 -1.07 13.25
N SER A 85 13.38 0.22 13.30
CA SER A 85 12.48 0.77 14.30
C SER A 85 11.03 0.65 13.84
N PHE A 86 10.20 -0.05 14.62
CA PHE A 86 8.76 -0.14 14.35
C PHE A 86 8.10 1.23 14.38
N GLU A 87 8.50 2.09 15.31
CA GLU A 87 7.91 3.42 15.43
C GLU A 87 8.26 4.31 14.23
N GLU A 88 9.51 4.27 13.77
CA GLU A 88 9.90 5.01 12.57
C GLU A 88 9.15 4.48 11.33
N LEU A 89 8.98 3.15 11.25
CA LEU A 89 8.24 2.53 10.16
C LEU A 89 6.78 2.99 10.18
N ARG A 90 6.18 3.08 11.37
CA ARG A 90 4.81 3.55 11.54
C ARG A 90 4.67 5.01 11.09
N GLN A 91 5.58 5.88 11.51
CA GLN A 91 5.56 7.29 11.10
C GLN A 91 5.72 7.42 9.58
N ALA A 92 6.61 6.62 8.99
CA ALA A 92 6.80 6.59 7.54
C ALA A 92 5.53 6.14 6.83
N ARG A 93 4.83 5.14 7.38
CA ARG A 93 3.56 4.65 6.82
C ARG A 93 2.47 5.73 6.87
N GLU A 94 2.33 6.39 8.00
CA GLU A 94 1.33 7.44 8.17
C GLU A 94 1.56 8.58 7.17
N ALA A 95 2.81 8.99 7.00
CA ALA A 95 3.17 10.05 6.05
C ALA A 95 2.90 9.61 4.61
N GLU A 96 3.23 8.36 4.27
CA GLU A 96 3.01 7.87 2.90
C GLU A 96 1.52 7.69 2.60
N ASP A 97 0.71 7.26 3.57
CA ASP A 97 -0.74 7.16 3.40
C ASP A 97 -1.35 8.51 3.09
N GLN A 98 -0.93 9.56 3.82
CA GLN A 98 -1.43 10.91 3.55
C GLN A 98 -0.99 11.38 2.17
N ARG A 99 0.26 11.10 1.79
CA ARG A 99 0.77 11.43 0.44
C ARG A 99 -0.07 10.77 -0.65
N ILE A 100 -0.43 9.50 -0.46
CA ILE A 100 -1.27 8.75 -1.42
C ILE A 100 -2.66 9.38 -1.51
N ILE A 101 -3.27 9.73 -0.37
CA ILE A 101 -4.59 10.37 -0.34
C ILE A 101 -4.56 11.71 -1.08
N ASP A 102 -3.55 12.54 -0.78
CA ASP A 102 -3.43 13.85 -1.41
C ASP A 102 -3.24 13.72 -2.92
N TRP A 103 -2.40 12.77 -3.33
CA TRP A 103 -2.16 12.51 -4.75
C TRP A 103 -3.40 11.98 -5.46
N ALA A 104 -4.11 11.02 -4.84
CA ALA A 104 -5.35 10.47 -5.43
C ALA A 104 -6.40 11.58 -5.62
N GLY A 105 -6.48 12.52 -4.64
CA GLY A 105 -7.38 13.67 -4.73
C GLY A 105 -6.99 14.67 -5.81
N SER A 106 -5.73 14.64 -6.27
CA SER A 106 -5.26 15.53 -7.32
C SER A 106 -5.38 14.94 -8.74
N LEU A 107 -5.76 13.66 -8.85
CA LEU A 107 -5.89 13.00 -10.14
C LEU A 107 -7.03 13.61 -10.96
N ASP A 108 -6.83 13.67 -12.26
CA ASP A 108 -7.87 14.05 -13.20
C ASP A 108 -8.03 12.97 -14.28
N ARG A 109 -9.06 13.11 -15.09
CA ARG A 109 -9.37 12.15 -16.12
C ARG A 109 -8.22 11.99 -17.12
N GLU A 110 -7.62 13.11 -17.52
CA GLU A 110 -6.50 13.11 -18.47
C GLU A 110 -5.36 12.24 -17.96
N THR A 111 -4.98 12.41 -16.69
CA THR A 111 -3.93 11.61 -16.05
C THR A 111 -4.28 10.12 -16.04
N VAL A 112 -5.52 9.78 -15.64
CA VAL A 112 -5.94 8.37 -15.54
C VAL A 112 -5.97 7.70 -16.90
N GLU A 113 -6.30 8.45 -17.95
CA GLU A 113 -6.37 7.94 -19.33
C GLU A 113 -5.01 7.95 -20.05
N SER A 114 -3.97 8.52 -19.42
CA SER A 114 -2.62 8.61 -19.99
C SER A 114 -1.84 7.31 -19.89
N GLU A 115 -0.61 7.33 -20.34
CA GLU A 115 0.33 6.23 -20.21
C GLU A 115 1.41 6.55 -19.17
N LEU A 116 1.78 5.55 -18.39
CA LEU A 116 2.90 5.61 -17.45
C LEU A 116 4.12 4.94 -18.08
N HIS A 117 5.20 5.68 -18.18
CA HIS A 117 6.48 5.18 -18.69
C HIS A 117 7.46 5.07 -17.52
N PHE A 118 8.07 3.89 -17.34
CA PHE A 118 9.03 3.67 -16.25
C PHE A 118 9.98 2.54 -16.57
N THR A 119 11.08 2.45 -15.81
CA THR A 119 12.02 1.34 -15.91
C THR A 119 11.98 0.56 -14.59
N PRO A 120 11.59 -0.73 -14.63
CA PRO A 120 11.57 -1.54 -13.40
C PRO A 120 12.98 -1.75 -12.84
N MET A 121 13.09 -1.83 -11.52
CA MET A 121 14.37 -2.10 -10.86
C MET A 121 14.90 -3.51 -11.17
N THR A 122 13.97 -4.46 -11.37
CA THR A 122 14.32 -5.88 -11.58
C THR A 122 14.61 -6.21 -13.05
N ASN A 123 14.29 -5.28 -13.94
CA ASN A 123 14.51 -5.48 -15.38
C ASN A 123 14.75 -4.09 -16.01
N PRO A 124 15.97 -3.81 -16.49
CA PRO A 124 16.29 -2.47 -16.99
C PRO A 124 15.62 -2.08 -18.31
N GLN A 125 14.73 -2.93 -18.85
CA GLN A 125 14.01 -2.59 -20.07
C GLN A 125 12.85 -1.64 -19.74
N PRO A 126 12.75 -0.50 -20.43
CA PRO A 126 11.63 0.42 -20.22
C PRO A 126 10.27 -0.25 -20.45
N ARG A 127 9.30 0.13 -19.66
CA ARG A 127 7.92 -0.37 -19.75
C ARG A 127 6.96 0.79 -19.89
N THR A 128 5.87 0.51 -20.58
CA THR A 128 4.74 1.45 -20.71
C THR A 128 3.48 0.71 -20.29
N LEU A 129 2.68 1.31 -19.43
CA LEU A 129 1.39 0.78 -19.00
C LEU A 129 0.35 1.88 -19.09
N PRO A 130 -0.92 1.55 -19.42
CA PRO A 130 -1.99 2.52 -19.18
C PRO A 130 -1.96 2.94 -17.69
N MET A 131 -2.13 4.22 -17.41
CA MET A 131 -2.08 4.72 -16.02
C MET A 131 -3.12 4.02 -15.15
N TRP A 132 -4.37 3.84 -15.67
CA TRP A 132 -5.42 3.16 -14.89
C TRP A 132 -5.00 1.75 -14.46
N LEU A 133 -4.25 1.04 -15.32
CA LEU A 133 -3.79 -0.31 -14.99
C LEU A 133 -2.71 -0.27 -13.92
N ALA A 134 -1.80 0.69 -14.00
CA ALA A 134 -0.76 0.89 -12.97
C ALA A 134 -1.40 1.23 -11.62
N LEU A 135 -2.43 2.08 -11.62
CA LEU A 135 -3.21 2.42 -10.41
C LEU A 135 -3.91 1.17 -9.83
N THR A 136 -4.54 0.38 -10.70
CA THR A 136 -5.18 -0.87 -10.28
C THR A 136 -4.15 -1.81 -9.64
N HIS A 137 -3.00 -1.97 -10.28
CA HIS A 137 -1.91 -2.78 -9.72
C HIS A 137 -1.47 -2.25 -8.35
N PHE A 138 -1.31 -0.94 -8.22
CA PHE A 138 -0.85 -0.29 -7.00
C PHE A 138 -1.73 -0.69 -5.79
N PHE A 139 -3.04 -0.49 -5.93
CA PHE A 139 -3.98 -0.82 -4.85
C PHE A 139 -4.12 -2.33 -4.64
N ASN A 140 -4.10 -3.11 -5.71
CA ASN A 140 -4.18 -4.57 -5.63
C ASN A 140 -2.95 -5.16 -4.92
N HIS A 141 -1.76 -4.61 -5.19
CA HIS A 141 -0.51 -5.02 -4.55
C HIS A 141 -0.57 -4.79 -3.04
N GLN A 142 -1.09 -3.64 -2.61
CA GLN A 142 -1.28 -3.32 -1.20
C GLN A 142 -2.20 -4.34 -0.53
N THR A 143 -3.35 -4.63 -1.14
CA THR A 143 -4.32 -5.59 -0.61
C THR A 143 -3.71 -6.99 -0.52
N HIS A 144 -2.96 -7.40 -1.55
CA HIS A 144 -2.30 -8.71 -1.58
C HIS A 144 -1.38 -8.89 -0.37
N HIS A 145 -0.49 -7.93 -0.12
CA HIS A 145 0.48 -8.05 0.97
C HIS A 145 -0.15 -7.82 2.35
N ARG A 146 -1.20 -7.00 2.45
CA ARG A 146 -1.94 -6.88 3.71
C ARG A 146 -2.65 -8.20 4.05
N GLY A 147 -3.12 -8.94 3.05
CA GLY A 147 -3.69 -10.28 3.26
C GLY A 147 -2.66 -11.25 3.84
N GLN A 148 -1.41 -11.19 3.37
CA GLN A 148 -0.33 -11.97 3.96
C GLN A 148 -0.09 -11.55 5.41
N LEU A 149 -0.05 -10.24 5.66
CA LEU A 149 0.20 -9.69 6.98
C LEU A 149 -0.88 -10.10 7.99
N THR A 150 -2.16 -10.09 7.60
CA THR A 150 -3.24 -10.53 8.50
C THR A 150 -3.06 -12.00 8.89
N THR A 151 -2.64 -12.86 7.97
CA THR A 151 -2.35 -14.26 8.28
C THR A 151 -1.22 -14.38 9.30
N LEU A 152 -0.14 -13.62 9.13
CA LEU A 152 0.99 -13.64 10.06
C LEU A 152 0.58 -13.19 11.46
N LEU A 153 -0.27 -12.16 11.54
CA LEU A 153 -0.81 -11.66 12.82
C LEU A 153 -1.66 -12.74 13.50
N PHE A 154 -2.57 -13.40 12.75
CA PHE A 154 -3.39 -14.48 13.30
C PHE A 154 -2.55 -15.63 13.83
N GLN A 155 -1.45 -15.97 13.17
CA GLN A 155 -0.54 -17.03 13.62
C GLN A 155 0.09 -16.69 14.98
N LEU A 156 0.17 -15.41 15.32
CA LEU A 156 0.67 -14.95 16.62
C LEU A 156 -0.45 -14.60 17.60
N GLY A 157 -1.70 -14.98 17.27
CA GLY A 157 -2.82 -14.76 18.15
C GLY A 157 -3.41 -13.36 18.14
N ILE A 158 -3.06 -12.55 17.14
CA ILE A 158 -3.53 -11.17 17.04
C ILE A 158 -4.58 -11.08 15.91
N ASP A 159 -5.78 -10.64 16.26
CA ASP A 159 -6.87 -10.43 15.31
C ASP A 159 -6.91 -8.95 14.92
N PRO A 160 -6.62 -8.59 13.67
CA PRO A 160 -6.69 -7.19 13.24
C PRO A 160 -8.13 -6.67 13.05
N GLY A 161 -9.14 -7.53 13.21
CA GLY A 161 -10.54 -7.15 13.04
C GLY A 161 -10.97 -7.15 11.58
N VAL A 162 -12.11 -6.54 11.30
CA VAL A 162 -12.74 -6.52 9.98
C VAL A 162 -11.82 -5.82 8.97
N THR A 163 -11.65 -6.47 7.82
CA THR A 163 -10.80 -5.95 6.73
C THR A 163 -11.58 -5.60 5.46
N ASP A 164 -12.87 -5.92 5.44
CA ASP A 164 -13.68 -5.78 4.22
C ASP A 164 -13.99 -4.31 3.93
N LEU A 165 -13.79 -3.91 2.71
CA LEU A 165 -13.98 -2.54 2.24
C LEU A 165 -15.35 -1.94 2.61
N PRO A 166 -16.48 -2.68 2.48
CA PRO A 166 -17.79 -2.07 2.83
C PRO A 166 -17.92 -1.62 4.28
N PHE A 167 -17.02 -2.06 5.17
CA PHE A 167 -17.07 -1.67 6.57
C PHE A 167 -16.14 -0.50 6.89
N MET A 168 -15.50 0.07 5.88
CA MET A 168 -14.68 1.28 6.09
C MET A 168 -15.57 2.44 6.53
N PRO A 169 -15.22 3.14 7.63
CA PRO A 169 -16.03 4.29 8.06
C PRO A 169 -16.14 5.35 6.97
N GLY A 170 -17.33 5.94 6.87
CA GLY A 170 -17.58 7.03 5.92
C GLY A 170 -18.11 6.60 4.56
N LEU A 171 -18.33 5.29 4.34
CA LEU A 171 -18.90 4.81 3.08
C LEU A 171 -20.43 4.72 3.12
N SER A 172 -21.04 4.81 4.29
CA SER A 172 -22.50 4.72 4.47
C SER A 172 -23.17 6.06 4.31
#